data_fce1578daadac7a6520ff367f0e525de
#
_entry.id   fce1578daadac7a6520ff367f0e525de
#
_cell.length_a   1.000
_cell.length_b   1.000
_cell.length_c   1.000
_cell.angle_alpha   90.00
_cell.angle_beta   90.00
_cell.angle_gamma   90.00
#
_symmetry.space_group_name_H-M   'P 1'
#
loop_
_entity.id
_entity.type
_entity.pdbx_description
1 polymer ?
#
loop_
_entity_poly.entity_id
_entity_poly.type
_entity_poly.pdbx_seq_one_letter_code
_entity_poly.pdbx_strand_id
1 'polypeptide(L)'
;MSESTPVIAVQGLTKHYGGVKALTDAEFRLNPGEHVAIVGDNGAGKSTFVRLITGVEQPSRGDILMDGQPVAFDSPLDAREQGVETVFQNLALAEDLDVPANIFMGREITRLNLGPLSILNHRAMRAQSVEMLSTTGVKIQDLSEPMRGMSGGQRQCVAIARAAGFAKKLIILDEPTA
;
A
#
# COMPACT_ATOMS: atom_id res chain seq x y z
N MET A 1 17.41 23.53 15.18
CA MET A 1 16.65 22.93 14.08
C MET A 1 15.63 22.00 14.75
N SER A 2 14.35 22.28 14.65
CA SER A 2 13.31 21.41 15.22
C SER A 2 13.33 20.10 14.44
N GLU A 3 13.67 18.99 15.08
CA GLU A 3 13.54 17.68 14.47
C GLU A 3 12.06 17.43 14.14
N SER A 4 11.75 17.32 12.86
CA SER A 4 10.39 16.97 12.44
C SER A 4 10.06 15.55 12.93
N THR A 5 8.86 15.38 13.49
CA THR A 5 8.38 14.04 13.86
C THR A 5 8.33 13.16 12.60
N PRO A 6 8.95 11.98 12.61
CA PRO A 6 8.92 11.08 11.44
C PRO A 6 7.51 10.59 11.17
N VAL A 7 7.18 10.38 9.87
CA VAL A 7 5.93 9.73 9.45
C VAL A 7 5.88 8.30 9.97
N ILE A 8 6.99 7.58 9.84
CA ILE A 8 7.17 6.26 10.41
C ILE A 8 8.58 6.14 11.00
N ALA A 9 8.69 5.52 12.15
CA ALA A 9 9.95 5.09 12.74
C ALA A 9 9.83 3.64 13.21
N VAL A 10 10.95 2.94 13.18
CA VAL A 10 11.05 1.53 13.59
C VAL A 10 12.24 1.42 14.53
N GLN A 11 12.04 0.77 15.68
CA GLN A 11 13.02 0.66 16.74
C GLN A 11 13.20 -0.81 17.16
N GLY A 12 14.41 -1.33 16.96
CA GLY A 12 14.77 -2.69 17.37
C GLY A 12 13.93 -3.79 16.73
N LEU A 13 13.38 -3.56 15.51
CA LEU A 13 12.42 -4.45 14.89
C LEU A 13 13.08 -5.79 14.54
N THR A 14 12.52 -6.87 15.05
CA THR A 14 13.07 -8.21 14.93
C THR A 14 11.98 -9.20 14.54
N LYS A 15 12.31 -10.12 13.61
CA LYS A 15 11.43 -11.21 13.20
C LYS A 15 12.16 -12.55 13.15
N HIS A 16 11.58 -13.51 13.82
CA HIS A 16 12.04 -14.90 13.79
C HIS A 16 10.95 -15.81 13.21
N TYR A 17 11.36 -16.77 12.38
CA TYR A 17 10.51 -17.86 11.90
C TYR A 17 11.08 -19.16 12.46
N GLY A 18 10.56 -19.61 13.59
CA GLY A 18 11.16 -20.73 14.32
C GLY A 18 12.61 -20.43 14.71
N GLY A 19 13.56 -21.21 14.20
CA GLY A 19 15.00 -21.01 14.43
C GLY A 19 15.68 -19.99 13.51
N VAL A 20 14.98 -19.48 12.49
CA VAL A 20 15.56 -18.58 11.49
C VAL A 20 15.34 -17.11 11.90
N LYS A 21 16.43 -16.36 12.00
CA LYS A 21 16.39 -14.91 12.22
C LYS A 21 16.30 -14.21 10.87
N ALA A 22 15.09 -13.79 10.47
CA ALA A 22 14.85 -13.16 9.18
C ALA A 22 15.12 -11.64 9.22
N LEU A 23 14.96 -11.00 10.37
CA LEU A 23 15.29 -9.61 10.63
C LEU A 23 15.75 -9.48 12.07
N THR A 24 16.81 -8.70 12.32
CA THR A 24 17.36 -8.53 13.66
C THR A 24 17.69 -7.07 13.91
N ASP A 25 17.10 -6.51 14.95
CA ASP A 25 17.39 -5.19 15.52
C ASP A 25 17.41 -4.07 14.46
N ALA A 26 16.39 -4.08 13.58
CA ALA A 26 16.31 -3.10 12.49
C ALA A 26 15.86 -1.75 13.03
N GLU A 27 16.58 -0.72 12.58
CA GLU A 27 16.28 0.67 12.83
C GLU A 27 15.93 1.36 11.52
N PHE A 28 14.88 2.16 11.51
CA PHE A 28 14.45 2.90 10.32
C PHE A 28 13.71 4.17 10.71
N ARG A 29 13.87 5.22 9.92
CA ARG A 29 13.15 6.48 10.08
C ARG A 29 12.86 7.09 8.73
N LEU A 30 11.64 7.57 8.53
CA LEU A 30 11.21 8.30 7.35
C LEU A 30 10.51 9.59 7.76
N ASN A 31 11.01 10.71 7.26
CA ASN A 31 10.44 12.02 7.55
C ASN A 31 9.40 12.42 6.49
N PRO A 32 8.51 13.39 6.79
CA PRO A 32 7.56 13.90 5.81
C PRO A 32 8.24 14.41 4.53
N GLY A 33 7.74 13.98 3.36
CA GLY A 33 8.27 14.36 2.06
C GLY A 33 9.58 13.66 1.67
N GLU A 34 10.09 12.74 2.47
CA GLU A 34 11.28 11.97 2.18
C GLU A 34 10.98 10.75 1.31
N HIS A 35 11.93 10.39 0.44
CA HIS A 35 11.89 9.19 -0.40
C HIS A 35 13.09 8.33 -0.04
N VAL A 36 12.84 7.09 0.36
CA VAL A 36 13.91 6.15 0.76
C VAL A 36 13.80 4.88 -0.03
N ALA A 37 14.93 4.39 -0.55
CA ALA A 37 15.04 3.08 -1.17
C ALA A 37 15.75 2.11 -0.21
N ILE A 38 15.11 0.96 0.04
CA ILE A 38 15.70 -0.13 0.83
C ILE A 38 16.41 -1.07 -0.14
N VAL A 39 17.73 -1.11 -0.07
CA VAL A 39 18.58 -1.94 -0.93
C VAL A 39 19.32 -2.99 -0.10
N GLY A 40 19.67 -4.10 -0.72
CA GLY A 40 20.41 -5.19 -0.09
C GLY A 40 20.25 -6.50 -0.85
N ASP A 41 21.07 -7.49 -0.52
CA ASP A 41 21.09 -8.80 -1.16
C ASP A 41 19.80 -9.59 -0.95
N ASN A 42 19.63 -10.66 -1.73
CA ASN A 42 18.53 -11.61 -1.51
C ASN A 42 18.69 -12.27 -0.14
N GLY A 43 17.61 -12.31 0.64
CA GLY A 43 17.67 -12.81 2.01
C GLY A 43 18.08 -11.78 3.08
N ALA A 44 18.40 -10.54 2.71
CA ALA A 44 18.77 -9.47 3.66
C ALA A 44 17.60 -8.98 4.56
N GLY A 45 16.39 -9.57 4.44
CA GLY A 45 15.25 -9.21 5.27
C GLY A 45 14.37 -8.08 4.73
N LYS A 46 14.62 -7.57 3.52
CA LYS A 46 13.84 -6.45 2.93
C LYS A 46 12.34 -6.72 2.91
N SER A 47 11.94 -7.84 2.29
CA SER A 47 10.51 -8.21 2.21
C SER A 47 9.91 -8.52 3.60
N THR A 48 10.72 -9.08 4.52
CA THR A 48 10.29 -9.27 5.91
C THR A 48 10.03 -7.91 6.57
N PHE A 49 10.93 -6.96 6.42
CA PHE A 49 10.75 -5.60 6.93
C PHE A 49 9.48 -4.95 6.38
N VAL A 50 9.27 -5.01 5.05
CA VAL A 50 8.05 -4.48 4.42
C VAL A 50 6.79 -5.14 4.99
N ARG A 51 6.77 -6.47 5.14
CA ARG A 51 5.61 -7.20 5.71
C ARG A 51 5.29 -6.79 7.14
N LEU A 52 6.30 -6.48 7.94
CA LEU A 52 6.11 -6.01 9.32
C LEU A 52 5.48 -4.62 9.36
N ILE A 53 6.02 -3.66 8.61
CA ILE A 53 5.53 -2.27 8.60
C ILE A 53 4.20 -2.10 7.85
N THR A 54 3.75 -3.12 7.13
CA THR A 54 2.46 -3.15 6.42
C THR A 54 1.40 -4.01 7.13
N GLY A 55 1.73 -4.59 8.29
CA GLY A 55 0.79 -5.41 9.06
C GLY A 55 0.47 -6.78 8.44
N VAL A 56 1.22 -7.20 7.41
CA VAL A 56 1.08 -8.57 6.85
C VAL A 56 1.58 -9.60 7.85
N GLU A 57 2.57 -9.23 8.66
CA GLU A 57 3.14 -10.06 9.70
C GLU A 57 3.40 -9.25 10.97
N GLN A 58 3.40 -9.93 12.12
CA GLN A 58 3.69 -9.32 13.41
C GLN A 58 5.19 -9.43 13.73
N PRO A 59 5.82 -8.40 14.31
CA PRO A 59 7.18 -8.48 14.80
C PRO A 59 7.29 -9.44 15.98
N SER A 60 8.45 -10.06 16.14
CA SER A 60 8.77 -10.84 17.34
C SER A 60 9.23 -9.95 18.50
N ARG A 61 9.84 -8.78 18.17
CA ARG A 61 10.30 -7.74 19.09
C ARG A 61 10.41 -6.40 18.34
N GLY A 62 10.50 -5.32 19.13
CA GLY A 62 10.66 -3.96 18.64
C GLY A 62 9.35 -3.28 18.36
N ASP A 63 9.41 -1.99 18.08
CA ASP A 63 8.26 -1.11 17.98
C ASP A 63 8.20 -0.42 16.62
N ILE A 64 6.99 -0.19 16.16
CA ILE A 64 6.67 0.67 15.01
C ILE A 64 5.97 1.90 15.55
N LEU A 65 6.44 3.07 15.14
CA LEU A 65 5.84 4.35 15.53
C LEU A 65 5.33 5.07 14.28
N MET A 66 4.12 5.57 14.33
CA MET A 66 3.53 6.47 13.32
C MET A 66 3.32 7.85 13.96
N ASP A 67 3.87 8.89 13.33
CA ASP A 67 3.84 10.26 13.85
C ASP A 67 4.33 10.35 15.33
N GLY A 68 5.33 9.53 15.66
CA GLY A 68 5.92 9.44 17.00
C GLY A 68 5.10 8.66 18.03
N GLN A 69 3.97 8.08 17.65
CA GLN A 69 3.15 7.25 18.53
C GLN A 69 3.32 5.76 18.22
N PRO A 70 3.50 4.90 19.23
CA PRO A 70 3.56 3.46 19.02
C PRO A 70 2.26 2.93 18.39
N VAL A 71 2.41 2.08 17.38
CA VAL A 71 1.29 1.42 16.71
C VAL A 71 1.55 -0.07 16.60
N ALA A 72 0.48 -0.86 16.67
CA ALA A 72 0.49 -2.28 16.32
C ALA A 72 -0.46 -2.49 15.13
N PHE A 73 0.02 -3.14 14.10
CA PHE A 73 -0.80 -3.50 12.94
C PHE A 73 -1.13 -4.98 13.03
N ASP A 74 -2.34 -5.34 13.43
CA ASP A 74 -2.78 -6.73 13.46
C ASP A 74 -3.13 -7.27 12.07
N SER A 75 -3.32 -6.35 11.12
CA SER A 75 -3.65 -6.66 9.74
C SER A 75 -3.19 -5.55 8.78
N PRO A 76 -3.10 -5.83 7.46
CA PRO A 76 -2.90 -4.78 6.46
C PRO A 76 -4.00 -3.72 6.43
N LEU A 77 -5.20 -4.05 6.92
CA LEU A 77 -6.30 -3.09 7.03
C LEU A 77 -5.97 -2.01 8.08
N ASP A 78 -5.42 -2.41 9.23
CA ASP A 78 -5.03 -1.46 10.27
C ASP A 78 -3.95 -0.49 9.78
N ALA A 79 -2.96 -0.99 9.03
CA ALA A 79 -1.94 -0.15 8.40
C ALA A 79 -2.57 0.89 7.44
N ARG A 80 -3.57 0.46 6.65
CA ARG A 80 -4.32 1.34 5.74
C ARG A 80 -5.13 2.40 6.50
N GLU A 81 -5.75 2.04 7.60
CA GLU A 81 -6.49 2.99 8.44
C GLU A 81 -5.58 4.05 9.01
N GLN A 82 -4.33 3.71 9.31
CA GLN A 82 -3.27 4.65 9.71
C GLN A 82 -2.71 5.47 8.54
N GLY A 83 -3.13 5.18 7.31
CA GLY A 83 -2.73 5.93 6.11
C GLY A 83 -1.53 5.38 5.36
N VAL A 84 -1.16 4.13 5.62
CA VAL A 84 -0.11 3.38 4.90
C VAL A 84 -0.74 2.60 3.75
N GLU A 85 -0.34 2.89 2.53
CA GLU A 85 -0.75 2.11 1.35
C GLU A 85 0.45 1.36 0.78
N THR A 86 0.18 0.15 0.26
CA THR A 86 1.25 -0.72 -0.25
C THR A 86 0.90 -1.24 -1.64
N VAL A 87 1.86 -1.14 -2.55
CA VAL A 87 1.86 -1.85 -3.83
C VAL A 87 2.82 -3.03 -3.67
N PHE A 88 2.27 -4.23 -3.57
CA PHE A 88 3.04 -5.47 -3.50
C PHE A 88 3.48 -5.91 -4.90
N GLN A 89 4.50 -6.75 -4.98
CA GLN A 89 4.98 -7.39 -6.21
C GLN A 89 3.82 -8.07 -6.98
N ASN A 90 2.97 -8.79 -6.28
CA ASN A 90 1.67 -9.21 -6.81
C ASN A 90 0.70 -8.04 -6.64
N LEU A 91 0.39 -7.32 -7.72
CA LEU A 91 -0.37 -6.07 -7.74
C LEU A 91 -1.74 -6.14 -7.04
N ALA A 92 -2.18 -7.34 -6.65
CA ALA A 92 -3.46 -7.61 -6.00
C ALA A 92 -4.64 -6.95 -6.75
N LEU A 93 -4.67 -7.16 -8.07
CA LEU A 93 -5.74 -6.72 -8.96
C LEU A 93 -6.60 -7.93 -9.35
N ALA A 94 -7.91 -7.75 -9.33
CA ALA A 94 -8.86 -8.72 -9.83
C ALA A 94 -8.92 -8.65 -11.37
N GLU A 95 -8.47 -9.71 -12.05
CA GLU A 95 -8.29 -9.72 -13.49
C GLU A 95 -9.60 -9.58 -14.27
N ASP A 96 -10.72 -10.03 -13.72
CA ASP A 96 -12.03 -9.98 -14.34
C ASP A 96 -12.80 -8.68 -14.11
N LEU A 97 -12.28 -7.79 -13.24
CA LEU A 97 -12.89 -6.50 -12.96
C LEU A 97 -12.24 -5.39 -13.77
N ASP A 98 -13.03 -4.32 -14.01
CA ASP A 98 -12.57 -3.10 -14.65
C ASP A 98 -11.69 -2.22 -13.75
N VAL A 99 -11.16 -1.12 -14.28
CA VAL A 99 -10.28 -0.22 -13.56
C VAL A 99 -10.95 0.43 -12.34
N PRO A 100 -12.15 1.04 -12.46
CA PRO A 100 -12.84 1.63 -11.31
C PRO A 100 -13.12 0.61 -10.19
N ALA A 101 -13.55 -0.60 -10.53
CA ALA A 101 -13.81 -1.63 -9.54
C ALA A 101 -12.52 -2.08 -8.82
N ASN A 102 -11.40 -2.18 -9.53
CA ASN A 102 -10.11 -2.50 -8.93
C ASN A 102 -9.57 -1.37 -8.02
N ILE A 103 -9.71 -0.12 -8.45
CA ILE A 103 -9.26 1.04 -7.64
C ILE A 103 -10.06 1.12 -6.34
N PHE A 104 -11.38 0.98 -6.42
CA PHE A 104 -12.28 1.16 -5.28
C PHE A 104 -12.62 -0.13 -4.53
N MET A 105 -11.97 -1.25 -4.83
CA MET A 105 -12.22 -2.53 -4.17
C MET A 105 -12.09 -2.41 -2.63
N GLY A 106 -13.19 -2.72 -1.93
CA GLY A 106 -13.31 -2.59 -0.47
C GLY A 106 -13.47 -1.15 0.03
N ARG A 107 -13.64 -0.16 -0.90
CA ARG A 107 -13.83 1.27 -0.61
C ARG A 107 -14.82 1.88 -1.60
N GLU A 108 -15.80 1.10 -2.02
CA GLU A 108 -16.76 1.45 -3.05
C GLU A 108 -17.55 2.71 -2.68
N ILE A 109 -17.73 3.62 -3.66
CA ILE A 109 -18.57 4.79 -3.48
C ILE A 109 -20.02 4.38 -3.68
N THR A 110 -20.85 4.62 -2.68
CA THR A 110 -22.28 4.29 -2.72
C THR A 110 -23.13 5.53 -2.96
N ARG A 111 -24.22 5.39 -3.70
CA ARG A 111 -25.29 6.42 -3.83
C ARG A 111 -26.24 6.38 -2.64
N LEU A 112 -26.52 5.18 -2.18
CA LEU A 112 -27.39 4.91 -1.05
C LEU A 112 -26.72 3.84 -0.19
N ASN A 113 -26.42 4.18 1.05
CA ASN A 113 -25.81 3.24 1.98
C ASN A 113 -26.92 2.53 2.78
N LEU A 114 -27.29 1.34 2.35
CA LEU A 114 -28.28 0.48 2.99
C LEU A 114 -27.62 -0.82 3.51
N GLY A 115 -26.40 -0.75 3.97
CA GLY A 115 -25.64 -1.92 4.38
C GLY A 115 -25.45 -2.88 3.18
N PRO A 116 -25.86 -4.15 3.30
CA PRO A 116 -25.65 -5.14 2.22
C PRO A 116 -26.44 -4.86 0.92
N LEU A 117 -27.41 -3.95 0.97
CA LEU A 117 -28.21 -3.52 -0.18
C LEU A 117 -27.76 -2.17 -0.75
N SER A 118 -26.55 -1.74 -0.47
CA SER A 118 -25.99 -0.48 -0.95
C SER A 118 -25.90 -0.45 -2.47
N ILE A 119 -26.28 0.69 -3.07
CA ILE A 119 -26.21 0.90 -4.52
C ILE A 119 -24.91 1.64 -4.84
N LEU A 120 -24.05 1.03 -5.67
CA LEU A 120 -22.79 1.62 -6.08
C LEU A 120 -22.98 2.84 -6.97
N ASN A 121 -22.10 3.82 -6.81
CA ASN A 121 -22.02 5.00 -7.66
C ASN A 121 -20.91 4.85 -8.71
N HIS A 122 -21.14 4.00 -9.71
CA HIS A 122 -20.18 3.74 -10.78
C HIS A 122 -19.69 5.02 -11.48
N ARG A 123 -20.57 6.04 -11.62
CA ARG A 123 -20.19 7.31 -12.25
C ARG A 123 -19.14 8.07 -11.41
N ALA A 124 -19.32 8.13 -10.11
CA ALA A 124 -18.37 8.77 -9.21
C ALA A 124 -17.05 8.00 -9.15
N MET A 125 -17.11 6.68 -9.02
CA MET A 125 -15.93 5.82 -9.05
C MET A 125 -15.13 6.00 -10.34
N ARG A 126 -15.79 6.00 -11.50
CA ARG A 126 -15.13 6.24 -12.80
C ARG A 126 -14.48 7.62 -12.88
N ALA A 127 -15.16 8.67 -12.45
CA ALA A 127 -14.63 10.03 -12.48
C ALA A 127 -13.38 10.18 -11.59
N GLN A 128 -13.42 9.65 -10.38
CA GLN A 128 -12.25 9.68 -9.48
C GLN A 128 -11.13 8.78 -9.98
N SER A 129 -11.43 7.64 -10.62
CA SER A 129 -10.39 6.79 -11.22
C SER A 129 -9.62 7.51 -12.32
N VAL A 130 -10.29 8.33 -13.15
CA VAL A 130 -9.62 9.18 -14.15
C VAL A 130 -8.65 10.16 -13.48
N GLU A 131 -9.08 10.80 -12.41
CA GLU A 131 -8.25 11.75 -11.66
C GLU A 131 -7.03 11.04 -11.05
N MET A 132 -7.23 9.92 -10.35
CA MET A 132 -6.14 9.14 -9.75
C MET A 132 -5.13 8.66 -10.81
N LEU A 133 -5.60 8.16 -11.95
CA LEU A 133 -4.73 7.71 -13.04
C LEU A 133 -3.94 8.85 -13.68
N SER A 134 -4.49 10.07 -13.71
CA SER A 134 -3.79 11.23 -14.30
C SER A 134 -2.44 11.49 -13.63
N THR A 135 -2.29 11.14 -12.37
CA THR A 135 -1.04 11.29 -11.61
C THR A 135 0.07 10.35 -12.07
N THR A 136 -0.27 9.24 -12.72
CA THR A 136 0.71 8.24 -13.20
C THR A 136 1.30 8.57 -14.56
N GLY A 137 0.74 9.55 -15.27
CA GLY A 137 1.14 9.92 -16.63
C GLY A 137 0.77 8.89 -17.72
N VAL A 138 0.12 7.79 -17.35
CA VAL A 138 -0.30 6.73 -18.27
C VAL A 138 -1.73 6.93 -18.71
N LYS A 139 -1.98 6.88 -20.04
CA LYS A 139 -3.31 6.96 -20.60
C LYS A 139 -3.88 5.55 -20.78
N ILE A 140 -4.97 5.25 -20.09
CA ILE A 140 -5.80 4.06 -20.34
C ILE A 140 -6.99 4.52 -21.16
N GLN A 141 -7.15 3.95 -22.38
CA GLN A 141 -8.15 4.39 -23.34
C GLN A 141 -9.58 4.04 -22.89
N ASP A 142 -9.75 2.84 -22.38
CA ASP A 142 -11.04 2.38 -21.87
C ASP A 142 -10.91 1.83 -20.45
N LEU A 143 -11.52 2.53 -19.50
CA LEU A 143 -11.53 2.11 -18.10
C LEU A 143 -12.52 0.99 -17.80
N SER A 144 -13.39 0.63 -18.75
CA SER A 144 -14.34 -0.47 -18.62
C SER A 144 -13.77 -1.80 -19.07
N GLU A 145 -12.56 -1.81 -19.64
CA GLU A 145 -11.86 -3.03 -20.01
C GLU A 145 -11.41 -3.80 -18.75
N PRO A 146 -11.66 -5.13 -18.69
CA PRO A 146 -11.14 -5.95 -17.60
C PRO A 146 -9.61 -5.95 -17.54
N MET A 147 -9.06 -6.02 -16.32
CA MET A 147 -7.61 -5.98 -16.08
C MET A 147 -6.82 -7.03 -16.88
N ARG A 148 -7.39 -8.20 -17.17
CA ARG A 148 -6.75 -9.25 -17.97
C ARG A 148 -6.41 -8.81 -19.40
N GLY A 149 -7.16 -7.84 -19.97
CA GLY A 149 -6.89 -7.27 -21.30
C GLY A 149 -5.77 -6.24 -21.32
N MET A 150 -5.30 -5.80 -20.16
CA MET A 150 -4.30 -4.75 -20.03
C MET A 150 -2.88 -5.28 -20.00
N SER A 151 -1.93 -4.48 -20.52
CA SER A 151 -0.51 -4.76 -20.40
C SER A 151 -0.04 -4.73 -18.93
N GLY A 152 1.10 -5.40 -18.65
CA GLY A 152 1.69 -5.39 -17.30
C GLY A 152 1.93 -3.96 -16.77
N GLY A 153 2.46 -3.07 -17.62
CA GLY A 153 2.67 -1.67 -17.25
C GLY A 153 1.38 -0.91 -16.94
N GLN A 154 0.30 -1.15 -17.70
CA GLN A 154 -1.01 -0.55 -17.40
C GLN A 154 -1.56 -1.05 -16.06
N ARG A 155 -1.50 -2.37 -15.80
CA ARG A 155 -1.90 -2.95 -14.52
C ARG A 155 -1.12 -2.36 -13.35
N GLN A 156 0.19 -2.22 -13.52
CA GLN A 156 1.05 -1.57 -12.53
C GLN A 156 0.63 -0.12 -12.25
N CYS A 157 0.34 0.65 -13.30
CA CYS A 157 -0.14 2.04 -13.14
C CYS A 157 -1.46 2.11 -12.38
N VAL A 158 -2.39 1.17 -12.61
CA VAL A 158 -3.64 1.09 -11.83
C VAL A 158 -3.36 0.81 -10.36
N ALA A 159 -2.45 -0.12 -10.05
CA ALA A 159 -2.07 -0.42 -8.66
C ALA A 159 -1.41 0.78 -7.96
N ILE A 160 -0.52 1.48 -8.67
CA ILE A 160 0.14 2.70 -8.16
C ILE A 160 -0.89 3.83 -7.97
N ALA A 161 -1.78 4.06 -8.96
CA ALA A 161 -2.83 5.07 -8.86
C ALA A 161 -3.76 4.80 -7.67
N ARG A 162 -4.13 3.53 -7.44
CA ARG A 162 -4.91 3.10 -6.27
C ARG A 162 -4.19 3.47 -4.97
N ALA A 163 -2.92 3.09 -4.84
CA ALA A 163 -2.15 3.39 -3.64
C ALA A 163 -1.99 4.90 -3.43
N ALA A 164 -1.60 5.64 -4.47
CA ALA A 164 -1.42 7.09 -4.39
C ALA A 164 -2.72 7.85 -4.08
N GLY A 165 -3.85 7.38 -4.62
CA GLY A 165 -5.15 8.00 -4.40
C GLY A 165 -5.72 7.81 -2.99
N PHE A 166 -5.28 6.78 -2.27
CA PHE A 166 -5.77 6.48 -0.92
C PHE A 166 -4.73 6.69 0.18
N ALA A 167 -3.45 6.76 -0.16
CA ALA A 167 -2.40 7.03 0.83
C ALA A 167 -2.59 8.40 1.48
N LYS A 168 -2.56 8.42 2.80
CA LYS A 168 -2.63 9.67 3.58
C LYS A 168 -1.27 10.07 4.13
N LYS A 169 -0.39 9.11 4.39
CA LYS A 169 0.89 9.33 5.05
C LYS A 169 2.07 8.68 4.35
N LEU A 170 1.93 7.43 3.90
CA LEU A 170 3.03 6.61 3.40
C LEU A 170 2.59 5.72 2.26
N ILE A 171 3.40 5.65 1.22
CA ILE A 171 3.29 4.66 0.14
C ILE A 171 4.52 3.77 0.18
N ILE A 172 4.30 2.47 0.18
CA ILE A 172 5.35 1.46 0.10
C ILE A 172 5.24 0.76 -1.25
N LEU A 173 6.33 0.70 -1.99
CA LEU A 173 6.42 0.00 -3.26
C LEU A 173 7.37 -1.19 -3.07
N ASP A 174 6.84 -2.42 -3.13
CA ASP A 174 7.60 -3.65 -2.97
C ASP A 174 7.86 -4.27 -4.36
N GLU A 175 9.05 -4.01 -4.92
CA GLU A 175 9.49 -4.46 -6.25
C GLU A 175 8.43 -4.28 -7.35
N PRO A 176 7.94 -3.04 -7.58
CA PRO A 176 6.84 -2.81 -8.50
C PRO A 176 7.20 -3.06 -9.98
N THR A 177 8.46 -3.31 -10.29
CA THR A 177 8.98 -3.54 -11.66
C THR A 177 9.70 -4.88 -11.73
N ALA A 178 8.97 -5.98 -11.77
CA ALA A 178 9.52 -7.30 -12.10
C ALA A 178 9.09 -7.71 -13.52
#